data_f8ccf9d8e2dca01e60c732b3f031d1f6
#
_entry.id   f8ccf9d8e2dca01e60c732b3f031d1f6
#
_cell.length_a   1.000
_cell.length_b   1.000
_cell.length_c   1.000
_cell.angle_alpha   90.00
_cell.angle_beta   90.00
_cell.angle_gamma   90.00
#
_symmetry.space_group_name_H-M   'P 1'
#
loop_
_entity.id
_entity.type
_entity.pdbx_description
1 polymer ?
#
loop_
_entity_poly.entity_id
_entity_poly.type
_entity_poly.pdbx_seq_one_letter_code
_entity_poly.pdbx_strand_id
1 'polypeptide(L)'
;MIISTGGTGGHVIPAKVFYDYFKEKFNVKIISDKRGLNFIEKENYNVNEIHIPQFKKNFSILIFPFFLIASFLKSLFFLKKENPKLLLSTGGYMSIPHCIAARILNIKIFLFEPNLVIGRSNLLLL
;
A
#
# COMPACT_ATOMS: atom_id res chain seq x y z
N MET A 1 -7.79 -5.92 -9.25
CA MET A 1 -7.62 -5.76 -7.79
C MET A 1 -6.23 -5.24 -7.50
N ILE A 2 -6.08 -4.36 -6.51
CA ILE A 2 -4.76 -3.89 -6.07
C ILE A 2 -4.55 -4.29 -4.61
N ILE A 3 -3.35 -4.77 -4.29
CA ILE A 3 -2.91 -5.06 -2.93
C ILE A 3 -1.88 -4.01 -2.54
N SER A 4 -2.16 -3.25 -1.49
CA SER A 4 -1.27 -2.24 -0.92
C SER A 4 -0.54 -2.82 0.28
N THR A 5 0.78 -2.82 0.21
CA THR A 5 1.66 -3.35 1.26
C THR A 5 2.96 -2.57 1.31
N GLY A 6 3.79 -2.82 2.30
CA GLY A 6 5.16 -2.27 2.35
C GLY A 6 5.76 -2.23 3.75
N GLY A 7 6.95 -1.68 3.81
CA GLY A 7 7.71 -1.54 5.05
C GLY A 7 8.42 -2.82 5.44
N THR A 8 7.79 -3.70 6.19
CA THR A 8 8.41 -4.91 6.75
C THR A 8 7.79 -6.19 6.19
N GLY A 9 8.49 -7.32 6.33
CA GLY A 9 7.98 -8.63 5.93
C GLY A 9 6.64 -8.99 6.57
N GLY A 10 6.35 -8.50 7.78
CA GLY A 10 5.09 -8.75 8.47
C GLY A 10 3.84 -8.29 7.69
N HIS A 11 3.96 -7.24 6.88
CA HIS A 11 2.89 -6.79 5.99
C HIS A 11 3.00 -7.39 4.59
N VAL A 12 4.22 -7.60 4.10
CA VAL A 12 4.46 -8.06 2.73
C VAL A 12 4.14 -9.54 2.54
N ILE A 13 4.46 -10.39 3.53
CA ILE A 13 4.17 -11.83 3.44
C ILE A 13 2.67 -12.11 3.27
N PRO A 14 1.77 -11.54 4.10
CA PRO A 14 0.32 -11.66 3.86
C PRO A 14 -0.11 -11.16 2.47
N ALA A 15 0.48 -10.07 1.99
CA ALA A 15 0.16 -9.55 0.65
C ALA A 15 0.51 -10.53 -0.46
N LYS A 16 1.66 -11.24 -0.36
CA LYS A 16 2.05 -12.31 -1.29
C LYS A 16 1.04 -13.46 -1.26
N VAL A 17 0.63 -13.89 -0.07
CA VAL A 17 -0.40 -14.94 0.09
C VAL A 17 -1.71 -14.54 -0.58
N PHE A 18 -2.18 -13.32 -0.36
CA PHE A 18 -3.38 -12.81 -1.05
C PHE A 18 -3.20 -12.73 -2.56
N TYR A 19 -2.02 -12.27 -3.03
CA TYR A 19 -1.74 -12.23 -4.46
C TYR A 19 -1.82 -13.63 -5.07
N ASP A 20 -1.15 -14.62 -4.49
CA ASP A 20 -1.13 -16.00 -4.98
C ASP A 20 -2.52 -16.64 -4.98
N TYR A 21 -3.34 -16.34 -3.97
CA TYR A 21 -4.71 -16.82 -3.90
C TYR A 21 -5.63 -16.20 -4.97
N PHE A 22 -5.43 -14.90 -5.25
CA PHE A 22 -6.36 -14.17 -6.12
C PHE A 22 -5.93 -14.08 -7.58
N LYS A 23 -4.64 -14.27 -7.91
CA LYS A 23 -4.11 -14.10 -9.28
C LYS A 23 -4.78 -14.99 -10.33
N GLU A 24 -5.25 -16.18 -9.93
CA GLU A 24 -5.95 -17.10 -10.82
C GLU A 24 -7.37 -16.62 -11.21
N LYS A 25 -7.97 -15.75 -10.39
CA LYS A 25 -9.35 -15.30 -10.55
C LYS A 25 -9.47 -13.83 -10.97
N PHE A 26 -8.44 -13.04 -10.70
CA PHE A 26 -8.44 -11.60 -10.90
C PHE A 26 -7.10 -11.12 -11.45
N ASN A 27 -7.15 -10.02 -12.20
CA ASN A 27 -5.93 -9.26 -12.49
C ASN A 27 -5.49 -8.55 -11.20
N VAL A 28 -4.45 -9.07 -10.56
CA VAL A 28 -3.93 -8.58 -9.28
C VAL A 28 -2.61 -7.86 -9.51
N LYS A 29 -2.45 -6.70 -8.86
CA LYS A 29 -1.18 -5.96 -8.79
C LYS A 29 -0.86 -5.64 -7.33
N ILE A 30 0.42 -5.67 -7.00
CA ILE A 30 0.91 -5.21 -5.69
C ILE A 30 1.48 -3.80 -5.85
N ILE A 31 1.18 -2.92 -4.91
CA ILE A 31 1.89 -1.64 -4.75
C ILE A 31 2.65 -1.66 -3.43
N SER A 32 3.92 -1.28 -3.49
CA SER A 32 4.80 -1.32 -2.33
C SER A 32 5.84 -0.20 -2.37
N ASP A 33 6.44 0.09 -1.22
CA ASP A 33 7.63 0.94 -1.14
C ASP A 33 8.91 0.13 -1.40
N LYS A 34 10.02 0.86 -1.56
CA LYS A 34 11.34 0.26 -1.77
C LYS A 34 11.72 -0.79 -0.71
N ARG A 35 11.29 -0.61 0.55
CA ARG A 35 11.60 -1.57 1.62
C ARG A 35 10.79 -2.85 1.47
N GLY A 36 9.49 -2.72 1.18
CA GLY A 36 8.64 -3.88 0.95
C GLY A 36 9.09 -4.69 -0.25
N LEU A 37 9.64 -4.04 -1.29
CA LEU A 37 10.18 -4.72 -2.46
C LEU A 37 11.34 -5.67 -2.15
N ASN A 38 12.07 -5.46 -1.05
CA ASN A 38 13.13 -6.39 -0.63
C ASN A 38 12.60 -7.78 -0.22
N PHE A 39 11.29 -7.90 0.00
CA PHE A 39 10.62 -9.15 0.37
C PHE A 39 9.78 -9.73 -0.79
N ILE A 40 9.87 -9.16 -1.99
CA ILE A 40 9.07 -9.55 -3.16
C ILE A 40 10.01 -9.88 -4.33
N GLU A 41 9.93 -11.10 -4.80
CA GLU A 41 10.61 -11.54 -6.01
C GLU A 41 9.85 -10.97 -7.24
N LYS A 42 10.38 -9.90 -7.83
CA LYS A 42 9.69 -9.13 -8.90
C LYS A 42 9.36 -9.97 -10.14
N GLU A 43 10.08 -11.06 -10.36
CA GLU A 43 9.85 -11.99 -11.46
C GLU A 43 8.53 -12.76 -11.29
N ASN A 44 8.10 -12.97 -10.05
CA ASN A 44 6.94 -13.79 -9.70
C ASN A 44 5.67 -12.98 -9.44
N TYR A 45 5.78 -11.67 -9.26
CA TYR A 45 4.70 -10.80 -8.83
C TYR A 45 4.59 -9.56 -9.72
N ASN A 46 3.36 -9.21 -10.11
CA ASN A 46 3.11 -7.92 -10.77
C ASN A 46 3.13 -6.79 -9.76
N VAL A 47 4.28 -6.12 -9.64
CA VAL A 47 4.54 -5.14 -8.58
C VAL A 47 4.85 -3.77 -9.15
N ASN A 48 4.26 -2.75 -8.56
CA ASN A 48 4.59 -1.34 -8.80
C ASN A 48 5.17 -0.70 -7.55
N GLU A 49 6.30 -0.02 -7.71
CA GLU A 49 6.90 0.79 -6.65
C GLU A 49 6.22 2.16 -6.58
N ILE A 50 5.70 2.52 -5.41
CA ILE A 50 5.30 3.89 -5.10
C ILE A 50 6.19 4.38 -3.97
N HIS A 51 7.04 5.36 -4.29
CA HIS A 51 7.94 5.93 -3.30
C HIS A 51 7.14 6.70 -2.25
N ILE A 52 7.21 6.24 -1.01
CA ILE A 52 6.66 6.93 0.16
C ILE A 52 7.83 7.24 1.09
N PRO A 53 8.03 8.51 1.44
CA PRO A 53 9.13 8.91 2.29
C PRO A 53 8.96 8.36 3.71
N GLN A 54 10.08 7.97 4.29
CA GLN A 54 10.13 7.55 5.69
C GLN A 54 10.28 8.76 6.58
N PHE A 55 9.58 8.74 7.72
CA PHE A 55 9.84 9.68 8.79
C PHE A 55 11.20 9.34 9.41
N LYS A 56 12.23 10.08 9.02
CA LYS A 56 13.53 10.06 9.72
C LYS A 56 13.54 11.23 10.70
N LYS A 57 13.85 10.95 11.95
CA LYS A 57 13.82 11.90 13.08
C LYS A 57 14.66 13.18 12.84
N ASN A 58 15.61 13.13 11.91
CA ASN A 58 16.52 14.24 11.55
C ASN A 58 16.12 15.00 10.27
N PHE A 59 15.04 14.62 9.61
CA PHE A 59 14.60 15.32 8.40
C PHE A 59 13.38 16.18 8.73
N SER A 60 13.53 17.47 8.47
CA SER A 60 12.61 18.53 8.87
C SER A 60 11.14 18.13 8.81
N ILE A 61 10.46 18.19 9.95
CA ILE A 61 9.00 18.12 10.10
C ILE A 61 8.28 19.00 9.04
N LEU A 62 8.91 20.08 8.60
CA LEU A 62 8.39 20.98 7.56
C LEU A 62 8.29 20.36 6.16
N ILE A 63 9.17 19.43 5.78
CA ILE A 63 9.21 18.87 4.41
C ILE A 63 8.35 17.61 4.31
N PHE A 64 8.11 16.94 5.43
CA PHE A 64 7.34 15.69 5.49
C PHE A 64 5.92 15.80 4.89
N PRO A 65 5.12 16.86 5.15
CA PRO A 65 3.80 17.02 4.55
C PRO A 65 3.84 17.06 3.01
N PHE A 66 4.84 17.72 2.42
CA PHE A 66 4.99 17.78 0.95
C PHE A 66 5.22 16.40 0.35
N PHE A 67 6.02 15.58 1.00
CA PHE A 67 6.25 14.21 0.56
C PHE A 67 5.03 13.32 0.70
N LEU A 68 4.23 13.51 1.76
CA LEU A 68 2.95 12.80 1.91
C LEU A 68 1.98 13.19 0.79
N ILE A 69 1.88 14.48 0.48
CA ILE A 69 1.05 14.98 -0.62
C ILE A 69 1.53 14.38 -1.96
N ALA A 70 2.83 14.40 -2.23
CA ALA A 70 3.38 13.81 -3.45
C ALA A 70 3.09 12.30 -3.56
N SER A 71 3.19 11.57 -2.45
CA SER A 71 2.88 10.14 -2.38
C SER A 71 1.38 9.89 -2.58
N PHE A 72 0.55 10.72 -1.99
CA PHE A 72 -0.90 10.68 -2.18
C PHE A 72 -1.27 10.95 -3.64
N LEU A 73 -0.72 11.98 -4.27
CA LEU A 73 -0.98 12.30 -5.68
C LEU A 73 -0.54 11.15 -6.60
N LYS A 74 0.65 10.57 -6.38
CA LYS A 74 1.11 9.39 -7.13
C LYS A 74 0.14 8.22 -6.97
N SER A 75 -0.33 7.97 -5.74
CA SER A 75 -1.30 6.92 -5.46
C SER A 75 -2.64 7.19 -6.17
N LEU A 76 -3.10 8.45 -6.15
CA LEU A 76 -4.34 8.86 -6.80
C LEU A 76 -4.28 8.67 -8.32
N PHE A 77 -3.20 9.13 -8.97
CA PHE A 77 -3.01 8.94 -10.41
C PHE A 77 -2.89 7.47 -10.79
N PHE A 78 -2.13 6.70 -10.00
CA PHE A 78 -1.97 5.27 -10.23
C PHE A 78 -3.32 4.54 -10.12
N LEU A 79 -4.07 4.75 -9.04
CA LEU A 79 -5.36 4.10 -8.82
C LEU A 79 -6.40 4.55 -9.86
N LYS A 80 -6.38 5.82 -10.25
CA LYS A 80 -7.28 6.33 -11.32
C LYS A 80 -6.97 5.65 -12.67
N LYS A 81 -5.69 5.48 -13.01
CA LYS A 81 -5.26 4.79 -14.24
C LYS A 81 -5.64 3.31 -14.24
N GLU A 82 -5.36 2.61 -13.15
CA GLU A 82 -5.61 1.17 -13.01
C GLU A 82 -7.11 0.84 -12.81
N ASN A 83 -7.88 1.80 -12.34
CA ASN A 83 -9.31 1.69 -12.07
C ASN A 83 -9.73 0.38 -11.38
N PRO A 84 -9.11 0.02 -10.24
CA PRO A 84 -9.41 -1.23 -9.57
C PRO A 84 -10.78 -1.17 -8.89
N LYS A 85 -11.49 -2.28 -8.87
CA LYS A 85 -12.75 -2.40 -8.09
C LYS A 85 -12.51 -2.54 -6.59
N LEU A 86 -11.32 -2.98 -6.20
CA LEU A 86 -10.95 -3.27 -4.82
C LEU A 86 -9.49 -2.94 -4.55
N LEU A 87 -9.24 -2.26 -3.45
CA LEU A 87 -7.94 -2.12 -2.80
C LEU A 87 -7.92 -2.96 -1.52
N LEU A 88 -7.04 -3.95 -1.45
CA LEU A 88 -6.74 -4.68 -0.23
C LEU A 88 -5.49 -4.11 0.39
N SER A 89 -5.57 -3.63 1.61
CA SER A 89 -4.42 -3.14 2.38
C SER A 89 -4.02 -4.16 3.45
N THR A 90 -2.75 -4.55 3.47
CA THR A 90 -2.20 -5.39 4.55
C THR A 90 -1.65 -4.56 5.71
N GLY A 91 -1.97 -3.27 5.72
CA GLY A 91 -1.55 -2.35 6.77
C GLY A 91 -0.17 -1.76 6.55
N GLY A 92 0.33 -1.18 7.63
CA GLY A 92 1.57 -0.42 7.60
C GLY A 92 1.36 1.03 7.15
N TYR A 93 2.26 1.87 7.56
CA TYR A 93 2.27 3.31 7.27
C TYR A 93 2.16 3.64 5.77
N MET A 94 2.64 2.72 4.94
CA MET A 94 2.64 2.83 3.48
C MET A 94 1.26 2.81 2.85
N SER A 95 0.29 2.16 3.49
CA SER A 95 -1.06 2.02 2.95
C SER A 95 -1.90 3.29 3.10
N ILE A 96 -1.52 4.21 3.98
CA ILE A 96 -2.31 5.41 4.28
C ILE A 96 -2.61 6.24 3.02
N PRO A 97 -1.63 6.72 2.24
CA PRO A 97 -1.90 7.50 1.04
C PRO A 97 -2.67 6.70 -0.03
N HIS A 98 -2.46 5.38 -0.12
CA HIS A 98 -3.20 4.53 -1.05
C HIS A 98 -4.67 4.39 -0.65
N CYS A 99 -4.95 4.19 0.64
CA CYS A 99 -6.33 4.07 1.14
C CYS A 99 -7.09 5.40 1.05
N ILE A 100 -6.44 6.53 1.35
CA ILE A 100 -7.05 7.85 1.18
C ILE A 100 -7.38 8.11 -0.30
N ALA A 101 -6.46 7.81 -1.21
CA ALA A 101 -6.69 7.95 -2.65
C ALA A 101 -7.83 7.03 -3.13
N ALA A 102 -7.87 5.79 -2.66
CA ALA A 102 -8.94 4.84 -2.98
C ALA A 102 -10.31 5.33 -2.49
N ARG A 103 -10.36 5.91 -1.28
CA ARG A 103 -11.61 6.48 -0.72
C ARG A 103 -12.14 7.63 -1.56
N ILE A 104 -11.27 8.53 -2.02
CA ILE A 104 -11.63 9.64 -2.91
C ILE A 104 -12.15 9.14 -4.27
N LEU A 105 -11.58 8.05 -4.77
CA LEU A 105 -11.99 7.43 -6.04
C LEU A 105 -13.18 6.47 -5.91
N ASN A 106 -13.82 6.37 -4.73
CA ASN A 106 -14.90 5.43 -4.43
C ASN A 106 -14.53 3.95 -4.71
N ILE A 107 -13.25 3.61 -4.56
CA ILE A 107 -12.76 2.23 -4.67
C ILE A 107 -13.04 1.53 -3.32
N LYS A 108 -13.58 0.31 -3.36
CA LYS A 108 -13.80 -0.49 -2.15
C LYS A 108 -12.47 -0.80 -1.49
N ILE A 109 -12.39 -0.60 -0.17
CA ILE A 109 -11.17 -0.83 0.62
C ILE A 109 -11.42 -2.00 1.56
N PHE A 110 -10.48 -2.93 1.59
CA PHE A 110 -10.41 -4.02 2.55
C PHE A 110 -9.14 -3.86 3.38
N LEU A 111 -9.29 -3.70 4.69
CA LEU A 111 -8.16 -3.59 5.61
C LEU A 111 -7.91 -4.95 6.24
N PHE A 112 -6.71 -5.49 6.04
CA PHE A 112 -6.24 -6.68 6.71
C PHE A 112 -5.21 -6.30 7.78
N GLU A 113 -5.42 -6.74 9.01
CA GLU A 113 -4.48 -6.52 10.11
C GLU A 113 -3.78 -7.85 10.44
N PRO A 114 -2.48 -7.96 10.16
CA PRO A 114 -1.73 -9.19 10.47
C PRO A 114 -1.38 -9.35 11.96
N ASN A 115 -1.56 -8.30 12.75
CA ASN A 115 -1.22 -8.30 14.17
C ASN A 115 -2.45 -8.51 15.05
N LEU A 116 -2.25 -9.01 16.27
CA LEU A 116 -3.31 -9.18 17.27
C LEU A 116 -3.92 -7.85 17.74
N VAL A 117 -3.15 -6.77 17.63
CA VAL A 117 -3.60 -5.41 17.98
C VAL A 117 -3.61 -4.58 16.72
N ILE A 118 -4.69 -3.84 16.51
CA ILE A 118 -4.84 -2.97 15.34
C ILE A 118 -3.70 -1.95 15.32
N GLY A 119 -2.91 -1.97 14.25
CA GLY A 119 -1.82 -1.04 14.03
C GLY A 119 -2.33 0.39 13.84
N ARG A 120 -1.52 1.38 14.23
CA ARG A 120 -1.87 2.81 14.15
C ARG A 120 -2.34 3.25 12.75
N SER A 121 -1.80 2.66 11.70
CA SER A 121 -2.18 2.97 10.31
C SER A 121 -3.60 2.51 10.01
N ASN A 122 -3.96 1.29 10.40
CA ASN A 122 -5.30 0.75 10.19
C ASN A 122 -6.33 1.45 11.09
N LEU A 123 -5.94 1.79 12.32
CA LEU A 123 -6.80 2.57 13.22
C LEU A 123 -7.13 3.97 12.64
N LEU A 124 -6.18 4.59 11.94
CA LEU A 124 -6.41 5.90 11.29
C LEU A 124 -7.34 5.79 10.07
N LEU A 125 -7.45 4.62 9.46
CA LEU A 125 -8.21 4.38 8.23
C LEU A 125 -9.64 3.87 8.48
N LEU A 126 -9.95 3.46 9.70
CA LEU A 126 -11.29 3.07 10.14
C LEU A 126 -12.19 4.27 10.32
#